data_9ca4d82cc7ddf02cd9b9f009b4296202
#
_entry.id   9ca4d82cc7ddf02cd9b9f009b4296202
#
_cell.length_a   1.000
_cell.length_b   1.000
_cell.length_c   1.000
_cell.angle_alpha   90.00
_cell.angle_beta   90.00
_cell.angle_gamma   90.00
#
_symmetry.space_group_name_H-M   'P 1'
#
loop_
_entity.id
_entity.type
_entity.pdbx_description
1 polymer ?
#
loop_
_entity_poly.entity_id
_entity_poly.type
_entity_poly.pdbx_seq_one_letter_code
_entity_poly.pdbx_strand_id
1 'polypeptide(L)'
;MSALDSDSGSSGSLPPAEPIPGHETGPPTLETLISHLVAAKRSLSSINHVWRANEIVTTARSTLEESVVVSARTGFLRSGLNNQLRLLYNVRAEVEEVSLRGRSEFAGALKSLDAADARLKKTLGLLRETIVHASFRPEGEEPKSLHDFVDERGVEELHGTLKNSIDRTNTAQAELDSSNHAFDDELQSIKKALGNYRATTKLTSSRSSVSSSGSQSGSSSSFPSLSSMPSMVHSLETHAQEMANLLESLVQHFDLCVTAVKHTEGGGAAAQSITGDMPAGVISSRGGPDHEAESINANVNAPLDPLSNTEYREMVKVIIDDAAEAEDVVMEIQDRIGEMESVMEHLLAQRDTFLAVYQATKEVYNHLSSLASTRLPGYIAQAHSFTGVWNDEHDRIKGGLADLSDLSSLYDGFLDAYDGLIIEAARRRHVRHRVEKILRDTRHKLDVLYEEDVNARETFRVEQGDFLPSDIWPGLSREPMRVEFHRISGGPLKGVLEENPDQDPDQGPEPQVEVRGNETGQPENNPQSSSSGEVLPDLPKTLVEQALARLKNKSRNMLEHQEV
;
A
#
# COMPACT_ATOMS: atom_id res chain seq x y z
N MET A 1 -21.89 -31.74 -58.85
CA MET A 1 -21.62 -32.07 -60.26
C MET A 1 -20.79 -33.31 -60.23
N SER A 2 -21.45 -34.35 -60.48
CA SER A 2 -21.37 -35.31 -61.62
C SER A 2 -20.31 -36.33 -61.34
N ALA A 3 -20.68 -37.50 -61.02
CA ALA A 3 -21.36 -38.60 -61.76
C ALA A 3 -20.32 -39.63 -62.19
N LEU A 4 -20.54 -40.88 -61.73
CA LEU A 4 -20.82 -42.04 -62.56
C LEU A 4 -19.58 -42.60 -63.31
N ASP A 5 -19.29 -43.84 -63.40
CA ASP A 5 -20.05 -45.06 -63.62
C ASP A 5 -19.14 -46.27 -63.42
N SER A 6 -19.60 -47.33 -62.77
CA SER A 6 -19.99 -48.61 -63.38
C SER A 6 -19.06 -49.26 -64.40
N ASP A 7 -18.59 -50.44 -64.12
CA ASP A 7 -18.95 -51.67 -64.90
C ASP A 7 -18.28 -52.91 -64.25
N SER A 8 -19.00 -53.81 -63.82
CA SER A 8 -19.56 -55.08 -64.25
C SER A 8 -18.52 -56.13 -64.69
N GLY A 9 -18.50 -57.17 -63.92
CA GLY A 9 -18.69 -58.51 -64.44
C GLY A 9 -17.47 -59.33 -64.87
N SER A 10 -17.13 -60.33 -64.09
CA SER A 10 -17.06 -61.69 -64.71
C SER A 10 -17.03 -62.77 -63.65
N SER A 11 -18.09 -63.59 -63.65
CA SER A 11 -18.22 -64.83 -62.98
C SER A 11 -17.25 -65.88 -63.58
N GLY A 12 -16.27 -66.27 -62.75
CA GLY A 12 -15.46 -67.47 -63.05
C GLY A 12 -15.82 -68.56 -62.03
N SER A 13 -16.60 -69.48 -62.43
CA SER A 13 -16.88 -70.73 -61.73
C SER A 13 -15.60 -71.50 -61.42
N LEU A 14 -15.30 -71.69 -60.11
CA LEU A 14 -14.35 -72.67 -59.65
C LEU A 14 -15.01 -74.03 -59.56
N PRO A 15 -14.32 -75.09 -59.94
CA PRO A 15 -14.87 -76.43 -59.84
C PRO A 15 -14.96 -76.87 -58.38
N PRO A 16 -15.82 -77.86 -58.06
CA PRO A 16 -16.02 -78.37 -56.69
C PRO A 16 -14.72 -79.04 -56.20
N ALA A 17 -14.30 -78.58 -55.03
CA ALA A 17 -13.18 -79.18 -54.30
C ALA A 17 -13.56 -80.61 -53.97
N GLU A 18 -12.78 -81.59 -54.40
CA GLU A 18 -12.86 -82.97 -53.96
C GLU A 18 -12.64 -83.07 -52.44
N PRO A 19 -13.32 -83.98 -51.72
CA PRO A 19 -13.11 -84.13 -50.30
C PRO A 19 -11.71 -84.69 -50.07
N ILE A 20 -10.91 -83.95 -49.32
CA ILE A 20 -9.61 -84.41 -48.79
C ILE A 20 -9.85 -85.62 -47.93
N PRO A 21 -9.15 -86.77 -48.15
CA PRO A 21 -9.29 -87.95 -47.34
C PRO A 21 -8.87 -87.65 -45.90
N GLY A 22 -9.76 -88.07 -44.96
CA GLY A 22 -9.51 -87.97 -43.53
C GLY A 22 -8.13 -88.52 -43.16
N HIS A 23 -7.27 -87.65 -42.65
CA HIS A 23 -6.08 -88.08 -41.92
C HIS A 23 -6.57 -88.71 -40.64
N GLU A 24 -6.51 -90.06 -40.64
CA GLU A 24 -6.43 -90.83 -39.40
C GLU A 24 -5.12 -90.40 -38.73
N THR A 25 -5.20 -89.54 -37.78
CA THR A 25 -4.07 -89.11 -36.98
C THR A 25 -3.72 -90.26 -36.05
N GLY A 26 -2.72 -91.05 -36.49
CA GLY A 26 -1.99 -91.89 -35.56
C GLY A 26 -1.40 -91.03 -34.41
N PRO A 27 -1.01 -91.65 -33.31
CA PRO A 27 -0.42 -90.91 -32.18
C PRO A 27 0.75 -90.04 -32.71
N PRO A 28 0.86 -88.74 -32.30
CA PRO A 28 1.89 -87.87 -32.79
C PRO A 28 3.25 -88.47 -32.54
N THR A 29 4.14 -88.26 -33.49
CA THR A 29 5.55 -88.74 -33.38
C THR A 29 6.30 -88.01 -32.30
N LEU A 30 7.33 -88.62 -31.69
CA LEU A 30 8.20 -87.95 -30.72
C LEU A 30 8.77 -86.57 -31.26
N GLU A 31 9.00 -86.51 -32.55
CA GLU A 31 9.51 -85.30 -33.21
C GLU A 31 8.51 -84.14 -33.18
N THR A 32 7.21 -84.46 -33.40
CA THR A 32 6.13 -83.46 -33.31
C THR A 32 5.96 -82.95 -31.86
N LEU A 33 6.02 -83.83 -30.87
CA LEU A 33 5.97 -83.43 -29.46
C LEU A 33 7.19 -82.60 -29.02
N ILE A 34 8.38 -82.92 -29.52
CA ILE A 34 9.57 -82.11 -29.29
C ILE A 34 9.38 -80.73 -29.93
N SER A 35 8.80 -80.62 -31.12
CA SER A 35 8.53 -79.33 -31.75
C SER A 35 7.57 -78.45 -30.92
N HIS A 36 6.50 -79.03 -30.39
CA HIS A 36 5.57 -78.38 -29.48
C HIS A 36 6.29 -77.93 -28.18
N LEU A 37 7.13 -78.79 -27.59
CA LEU A 37 7.89 -78.43 -26.38
C LEU A 37 8.85 -77.27 -26.63
N VAL A 38 9.54 -77.22 -27.77
CA VAL A 38 10.41 -76.08 -28.14
C VAL A 38 9.62 -74.85 -28.40
N ALA A 39 8.44 -74.92 -29.04
CA ALA A 39 7.55 -73.79 -29.23
C ALA A 39 7.02 -73.23 -27.88
N ALA A 40 6.55 -74.12 -27.00
CA ALA A 40 6.09 -73.80 -25.66
C ALA A 40 7.23 -73.17 -24.82
N LYS A 41 8.48 -73.61 -24.94
CA LYS A 41 9.63 -72.98 -24.30
C LYS A 41 9.87 -71.59 -24.80
N ARG A 42 9.69 -71.31 -26.12
CA ARG A 42 9.81 -69.93 -26.67
C ARG A 42 8.69 -69.03 -26.15
N SER A 43 7.46 -69.48 -26.03
CA SER A 43 6.33 -68.68 -25.52
C SER A 43 6.60 -68.23 -24.08
N LEU A 44 7.33 -69.00 -23.26
CA LEU A 44 7.68 -68.63 -21.89
C LEU A 44 8.65 -67.43 -21.82
N SER A 45 9.28 -66.97 -22.92
CA SER A 45 10.02 -65.73 -22.95
C SER A 45 9.14 -64.51 -22.62
N SER A 46 7.80 -64.65 -22.73
CA SER A 46 6.80 -63.69 -22.32
C SER A 46 6.86 -63.32 -20.83
N ILE A 47 7.57 -64.11 -19.98
CA ILE A 47 7.84 -63.77 -18.58
C ILE A 47 8.48 -62.38 -18.40
N ASN A 48 9.32 -61.97 -19.36
CA ASN A 48 9.96 -60.65 -19.34
C ASN A 48 8.92 -59.52 -19.43
N HIS A 49 7.83 -59.73 -20.19
CA HIS A 49 6.75 -58.75 -20.29
C HIS A 49 5.95 -58.69 -18.99
N VAL A 50 5.71 -59.81 -18.30
CA VAL A 50 5.04 -59.84 -16.99
C VAL A 50 5.91 -59.17 -15.91
N TRP A 51 7.20 -59.38 -15.93
CA TRP A 51 8.11 -58.63 -15.03
C TRP A 51 8.08 -57.13 -15.31
N ARG A 52 8.08 -56.72 -16.56
CA ARG A 52 7.95 -55.33 -16.97
C ARG A 52 6.60 -54.76 -16.55
N ALA A 53 5.51 -55.51 -16.68
CA ALA A 53 4.19 -55.13 -16.20
C ALA A 53 4.18 -54.86 -14.68
N ASN A 54 4.82 -55.72 -13.90
CA ASN A 54 4.93 -55.55 -12.46
C ASN A 54 5.78 -54.33 -12.07
N GLU A 55 6.86 -54.05 -12.82
CA GLU A 55 7.64 -52.80 -12.66
C GLU A 55 6.82 -51.55 -12.97
N ILE A 56 6.00 -51.58 -14.05
CA ILE A 56 5.09 -50.49 -14.42
C ILE A 56 4.08 -50.24 -13.30
N VAL A 57 3.44 -51.27 -12.76
CA VAL A 57 2.47 -51.14 -11.65
C VAL A 57 3.11 -50.54 -10.41
N THR A 58 4.31 -51.01 -10.05
CA THR A 58 5.04 -50.48 -8.89
C THR A 58 5.39 -49.00 -9.07
N THR A 59 5.87 -48.64 -10.27
CA THR A 59 6.19 -47.24 -10.62
C THR A 59 4.92 -46.38 -10.66
N ALA A 60 3.80 -46.91 -11.18
CA ALA A 60 2.51 -46.25 -11.23
C ALA A 60 1.97 -45.90 -9.83
N ARG A 61 2.06 -46.86 -8.88
CA ARG A 61 1.68 -46.63 -7.48
C ARG A 61 2.53 -45.52 -6.85
N SER A 62 3.84 -45.58 -6.99
CA SER A 62 4.75 -44.54 -6.50
C SER A 62 4.47 -43.15 -7.12
N THR A 63 4.16 -43.11 -8.42
CA THR A 63 3.78 -41.89 -9.15
C THR A 63 2.46 -41.30 -8.63
N LEU A 64 1.49 -42.15 -8.32
CA LEU A 64 0.22 -41.73 -7.71
C LEU A 64 0.45 -41.13 -6.32
N GLU A 65 1.21 -41.81 -5.47
CA GLU A 65 1.53 -41.34 -4.12
C GLU A 65 2.25 -39.98 -4.15
N GLU A 66 3.26 -39.84 -5.02
CA GLU A 66 3.96 -38.55 -5.24
C GLU A 66 2.98 -37.46 -5.67
N SER A 67 2.11 -37.76 -6.62
CA SER A 67 1.11 -36.81 -7.15
C SER A 67 0.12 -36.36 -6.07
N VAL A 68 -0.33 -37.27 -5.20
CA VAL A 68 -1.19 -36.95 -4.05
C VAL A 68 -0.49 -36.01 -3.09
N VAL A 69 0.76 -36.29 -2.72
CA VAL A 69 1.57 -35.44 -1.82
C VAL A 69 1.81 -34.05 -2.42
N VAL A 70 2.18 -33.99 -3.70
CA VAL A 70 2.43 -32.73 -4.42
C VAL A 70 1.14 -31.91 -4.53
N SER A 71 0.02 -32.56 -4.83
CA SER A 71 -1.29 -31.89 -4.89
C SER A 71 -1.70 -31.32 -3.53
N ALA A 72 -1.54 -32.08 -2.45
CA ALA A 72 -1.83 -31.62 -1.09
C ALA A 72 -0.96 -30.43 -0.68
N ARG A 73 0.37 -30.49 -0.95
CA ARG A 73 1.31 -29.38 -0.71
C ARG A 73 0.92 -28.13 -1.50
N THR A 74 0.54 -28.31 -2.77
CA THR A 74 0.09 -27.20 -3.63
C THR A 74 -1.18 -26.56 -3.07
N GLY A 75 -2.13 -27.35 -2.61
CA GLY A 75 -3.37 -26.88 -1.99
C GLY A 75 -3.11 -26.05 -0.74
N PHE A 76 -2.21 -26.52 0.13
CA PHE A 76 -1.79 -25.81 1.34
C PHE A 76 -1.12 -24.47 1.01
N LEU A 77 -0.13 -24.47 0.11
CA LEU A 77 0.56 -23.24 -0.30
C LEU A 77 -0.40 -22.21 -0.90
N ARG A 78 -1.38 -22.64 -1.68
CA ARG A 78 -2.39 -21.76 -2.28
C ARG A 78 -3.31 -21.11 -1.27
N SER A 79 -3.74 -21.87 -0.27
CA SER A 79 -4.55 -21.32 0.82
C SER A 79 -3.78 -20.24 1.57
N GLY A 80 -2.51 -20.50 1.92
CA GLY A 80 -1.61 -19.52 2.52
C GLY A 80 -1.38 -18.31 1.64
N LEU A 81 -1.11 -18.51 0.34
CA LEU A 81 -0.87 -17.47 -0.65
C LEU A 81 -2.06 -16.51 -0.78
N ASN A 82 -3.28 -17.03 -0.87
CA ASN A 82 -4.48 -16.21 -0.99
C ASN A 82 -4.68 -15.31 0.25
N ASN A 83 -4.43 -15.84 1.45
CA ASN A 83 -4.52 -15.07 2.67
C ASN A 83 -3.46 -13.97 2.74
N GLN A 84 -2.21 -14.30 2.39
CA GLN A 84 -1.11 -13.33 2.39
C GLN A 84 -1.31 -12.24 1.33
N LEU A 85 -1.78 -12.58 0.14
CA LEU A 85 -2.11 -11.59 -0.90
C LEU A 85 -3.22 -10.64 -0.44
N ARG A 86 -4.25 -11.16 0.22
CA ARG A 86 -5.32 -10.31 0.78
C ARG A 86 -4.78 -9.33 1.81
N LEU A 87 -3.91 -9.79 2.71
CA LEU A 87 -3.27 -8.92 3.69
C LEU A 87 -2.39 -7.86 3.02
N LEU A 88 -1.62 -8.25 2.01
CA LEU A 88 -0.75 -7.33 1.27
C LEU A 88 -1.55 -6.22 0.57
N TYR A 89 -2.69 -6.55 -0.06
CA TYR A 89 -3.58 -5.55 -0.65
C TYR A 89 -4.21 -4.63 0.41
N ASN A 90 -4.55 -5.15 1.58
CA ASN A 90 -5.06 -4.32 2.68
C ASN A 90 -3.99 -3.33 3.15
N VAL A 91 -2.75 -3.79 3.38
CA VAL A 91 -1.64 -2.90 3.75
C VAL A 91 -1.39 -1.83 2.68
N ARG A 92 -1.44 -2.21 1.39
CA ARG A 92 -1.29 -1.23 0.30
C ARG A 92 -2.41 -0.18 0.32
N ALA A 93 -3.64 -0.59 0.59
CA ALA A 93 -4.77 0.33 0.70
C ALA A 93 -4.63 1.29 1.89
N GLU A 94 -4.15 0.81 3.04
CA GLU A 94 -3.89 1.64 4.21
C GLU A 94 -2.77 2.67 3.95
N VAL A 95 -1.68 2.25 3.31
CA VAL A 95 -0.58 3.16 2.92
C VAL A 95 -1.07 4.23 1.93
N GLU A 96 -1.95 3.86 0.98
CA GLU A 96 -2.56 4.81 0.06
C GLU A 96 -3.49 5.80 0.77
N GLU A 97 -4.27 5.32 1.73
CA GLU A 97 -5.14 6.19 2.55
C GLU A 97 -4.31 7.25 3.30
N VAL A 98 -3.15 6.88 3.85
CA VAL A 98 -2.23 7.84 4.49
C VAL A 98 -1.78 8.91 3.51
N SER A 99 -1.38 8.53 2.29
CA SER A 99 -0.97 9.48 1.24
C SER A 99 -2.10 10.42 0.83
N LEU A 100 -3.29 9.90 0.60
CA LEU A 100 -4.46 10.70 0.19
C LEU A 100 -4.91 11.66 1.30
N ARG A 101 -4.93 11.20 2.55
CA ARG A 101 -5.26 12.04 3.71
C ARG A 101 -4.26 13.17 3.86
N GLY A 102 -2.96 12.86 3.84
CA GLY A 102 -1.91 13.87 3.92
C GLY A 102 -2.02 14.94 2.83
N ARG A 103 -2.24 14.54 1.58
CA ARG A 103 -2.46 15.50 0.47
C ARG A 103 -3.68 16.39 0.68
N SER A 104 -4.78 15.82 1.15
CA SER A 104 -6.03 16.57 1.39
C SER A 104 -5.86 17.59 2.51
N GLU A 105 -5.25 17.18 3.62
CA GLU A 105 -4.97 18.05 4.77
C GLU A 105 -3.97 19.16 4.41
N PHE A 106 -2.90 18.81 3.69
CA PHE A 106 -1.91 19.76 3.22
C PHE A 106 -2.51 20.80 2.26
N ALA A 107 -3.33 20.38 1.30
CA ALA A 107 -4.03 21.30 0.41
C ALA A 107 -4.98 22.24 1.17
N GLY A 108 -5.63 21.75 2.23
CA GLY A 108 -6.44 22.57 3.13
C GLY A 108 -5.61 23.62 3.89
N ALA A 109 -4.45 23.22 4.42
CA ALA A 109 -3.52 24.09 5.12
C ALA A 109 -2.96 25.18 4.18
N LEU A 110 -2.55 24.82 2.97
CA LEU A 110 -2.08 25.79 1.95
C LEU A 110 -3.16 26.83 1.60
N LYS A 111 -4.40 26.38 1.39
CA LYS A 111 -5.52 27.30 1.11
C LYS A 111 -5.75 28.29 2.25
N SER A 112 -5.63 27.83 3.50
CA SER A 112 -5.76 28.71 4.67
C SER A 112 -4.60 29.69 4.77
N LEU A 113 -3.40 29.24 4.45
CA LEU A 113 -2.19 30.05 4.43
C LEU A 113 -2.26 31.16 3.35
N ASP A 114 -2.68 30.79 2.12
CA ASP A 114 -2.87 31.74 1.02
C ASP A 114 -3.90 32.82 1.38
N ALA A 115 -4.98 32.45 2.08
CA ALA A 115 -6.00 33.38 2.51
C ALA A 115 -5.48 34.35 3.60
N ALA A 116 -4.66 33.85 4.55
CA ALA A 116 -4.04 34.68 5.58
C ALA A 116 -2.98 35.64 4.97
N ASP A 117 -2.13 35.12 4.08
CA ASP A 117 -1.12 35.92 3.37
C ASP A 117 -1.76 37.02 2.51
N ALA A 118 -2.83 36.70 1.78
CA ALA A 118 -3.58 37.68 0.99
C ALA A 118 -4.19 38.77 1.87
N ARG A 119 -4.65 38.44 3.09
CA ARG A 119 -5.16 39.40 4.06
C ARG A 119 -4.04 40.32 4.56
N LEU A 120 -2.91 39.74 4.97
CA LEU A 120 -1.75 40.50 5.42
C LEU A 120 -1.22 41.45 4.34
N LYS A 121 -1.07 40.96 3.10
CA LYS A 121 -0.65 41.79 1.95
C LYS A 121 -1.59 42.96 1.68
N LYS A 122 -2.89 42.75 1.83
CA LYS A 122 -3.91 43.80 1.69
C LYS A 122 -3.71 44.86 2.77
N THR A 123 -3.52 44.49 4.03
CA THR A 123 -3.30 45.41 5.14
C THR A 123 -1.98 46.17 4.97
N LEU A 124 -0.88 45.51 4.59
CA LEU A 124 0.39 46.13 4.28
C LEU A 124 0.26 47.13 3.11
N GLY A 125 -0.54 46.80 2.08
CA GLY A 125 -0.84 47.74 0.99
C GLY A 125 -1.54 49.00 1.49
N LEU A 126 -2.53 48.88 2.36
CA LEU A 126 -3.20 50.02 2.98
C LEU A 126 -2.24 50.89 3.83
N LEU A 127 -1.32 50.27 4.57
CA LEU A 127 -0.29 50.97 5.32
C LEU A 127 0.66 51.77 4.40
N ARG A 128 1.03 51.20 3.23
CA ARG A 128 1.87 51.89 2.23
C ARG A 128 1.17 53.08 1.58
N GLU A 129 -0.15 52.97 1.33
CA GLU A 129 -0.96 54.03 0.76
C GLU A 129 -1.24 55.16 1.78
N THR A 130 -1.21 54.86 3.10
CA THR A 130 -1.51 55.82 4.15
C THR A 130 -0.28 56.62 4.53
N ILE A 131 -0.18 57.84 4.00
CA ILE A 131 0.93 58.78 4.30
C ILE A 131 0.65 59.49 5.61
N VAL A 132 1.62 59.54 6.51
CA VAL A 132 1.55 60.30 7.77
C VAL A 132 1.45 61.80 7.45
N HIS A 133 0.39 62.48 7.97
CA HIS A 133 0.14 63.87 7.70
C HIS A 133 1.32 64.76 8.16
N ALA A 134 1.65 65.78 7.38
CA ALA A 134 2.78 66.68 7.63
C ALA A 134 2.80 67.31 9.04
N SER A 135 1.61 67.56 9.63
CA SER A 135 1.48 68.13 10.97
C SER A 135 1.93 67.20 12.12
N PHE A 136 2.12 65.91 11.86
CA PHE A 136 2.67 64.94 12.82
C PHE A 136 4.16 64.69 12.63
N ARG A 137 4.78 65.28 11.60
CA ARG A 137 6.19 65.12 11.26
C ARG A 137 6.98 66.38 11.67
N PRO A 138 8.25 66.22 12.06
CA PRO A 138 9.15 67.34 12.21
C PRO A 138 9.30 68.14 10.90
N GLU A 139 9.52 69.42 10.99
CA GLU A 139 9.78 70.30 9.82
C GLU A 139 11.04 69.82 9.07
N GLY A 140 10.91 69.52 7.75
CA GLY A 140 12.03 69.12 6.90
C GLY A 140 12.18 67.59 6.70
N GLU A 141 11.36 66.69 7.32
CA GLU A 141 11.35 65.26 7.01
C GLU A 141 10.54 64.95 5.76
N GLU A 142 11.05 63.95 4.97
CA GLU A 142 10.34 63.45 3.80
C GLU A 142 9.01 62.77 4.17
N PRO A 143 8.05 62.68 3.23
CA PRO A 143 6.79 61.98 3.47
C PRO A 143 7.03 60.51 3.78
N LYS A 144 6.67 60.06 4.99
CA LYS A 144 6.69 58.65 5.43
C LYS A 144 5.30 58.08 5.37
N SER A 145 5.22 56.84 4.90
CA SER A 145 3.98 56.03 5.00
C SER A 145 3.87 55.35 6.37
N LEU A 146 2.71 54.86 6.75
CA LEU A 146 2.60 54.05 7.97
C LEU A 146 3.41 52.73 7.85
N HIS A 147 3.62 52.24 6.64
CA HIS A 147 4.43 51.05 6.38
C HIS A 147 5.91 51.24 6.81
N ASP A 148 6.46 52.44 6.74
CA ASP A 148 7.85 52.75 7.13
C ASP A 148 8.10 52.53 8.64
N PHE A 149 7.04 52.35 9.43
CA PHE A 149 7.10 52.06 10.87
C PHE A 149 6.86 50.59 11.18
N VAL A 150 6.72 49.74 10.15
CA VAL A 150 6.47 48.27 10.28
C VAL A 150 7.81 47.54 10.21
N ASP A 151 7.96 46.49 11.03
CA ASP A 151 9.11 45.59 10.96
C ASP A 151 8.90 44.57 9.82
N GLU A 152 9.44 44.83 8.63
CA GLU A 152 9.42 43.93 7.49
C GLU A 152 10.23 42.66 7.72
N ARG A 153 11.25 42.65 8.57
CA ARG A 153 12.10 41.49 8.84
C ARG A 153 11.32 40.35 9.46
N GLY A 154 10.45 40.66 10.42
CA GLY A 154 9.61 39.65 11.05
C GLY A 154 8.67 38.96 10.06
N VAL A 155 8.11 39.73 9.10
CA VAL A 155 7.26 39.18 8.03
C VAL A 155 8.05 38.26 7.09
N GLU A 156 9.26 38.69 6.67
CA GLU A 156 10.12 37.90 5.78
C GLU A 156 10.61 36.60 6.45
N GLU A 157 10.99 36.66 7.72
CA GLU A 157 11.40 35.49 8.49
C GLU A 157 10.25 34.47 8.63
N LEU A 158 9.04 34.95 8.93
CA LEU A 158 7.85 34.12 9.02
C LEU A 158 7.55 33.45 7.68
N HIS A 159 7.58 34.18 6.57
CA HIS A 159 7.42 33.62 5.23
C HIS A 159 8.51 32.60 4.90
N GLY A 160 9.75 32.83 5.30
CA GLY A 160 10.86 31.89 5.12
C GLY A 160 10.66 30.59 5.88
N THR A 161 10.22 30.66 7.14
CA THR A 161 9.93 29.47 7.94
C THR A 161 8.77 28.65 7.38
N LEU A 162 7.67 29.31 6.97
CA LEU A 162 6.53 28.67 6.34
C LEU A 162 6.89 28.00 5.01
N LYS A 163 7.68 28.67 4.17
CA LYS A 163 8.18 28.10 2.93
C LYS A 163 9.02 26.85 3.18
N ASN A 164 9.91 26.87 4.16
CA ASN A 164 10.71 25.70 4.52
C ASN A 164 9.83 24.51 4.98
N SER A 165 8.76 24.77 5.74
CA SER A 165 7.81 23.74 6.16
C SER A 165 7.03 23.17 4.97
N ILE A 166 6.62 24.00 4.02
CA ILE A 166 5.99 23.58 2.77
C ILE A 166 6.94 22.70 1.94
N ASP A 167 8.19 23.12 1.77
CA ASP A 167 9.20 22.40 0.99
C ASP A 167 9.52 21.03 1.61
N ARG A 168 9.60 20.93 2.95
CA ARG A 168 9.79 19.67 3.66
C ARG A 168 8.60 18.73 3.49
N THR A 169 7.38 19.25 3.58
CA THR A 169 6.17 18.46 3.37
C THR A 169 6.11 17.94 1.93
N ASN A 170 6.41 18.77 0.95
CA ASN A 170 6.46 18.37 -0.47
C ASN A 170 7.51 17.27 -0.70
N THR A 171 8.69 17.39 -0.08
CA THR A 171 9.76 16.39 -0.18
C THR A 171 9.30 15.05 0.42
N ALA A 172 8.74 15.06 1.63
CA ALA A 172 8.24 13.87 2.28
C ALA A 172 7.09 13.21 1.49
N GLN A 173 6.20 14.02 0.89
CA GLN A 173 5.13 13.51 0.02
C GLN A 173 5.69 12.87 -1.25
N ALA A 174 6.71 13.46 -1.88
CA ALA A 174 7.34 12.89 -3.07
C ALA A 174 8.07 11.57 -2.76
N GLU A 175 8.70 11.46 -1.60
CA GLU A 175 9.33 10.22 -1.14
C GLU A 175 8.29 9.12 -0.91
N LEU A 176 7.16 9.45 -0.25
CA LEU A 176 6.05 8.51 -0.05
C LEU A 176 5.45 8.07 -1.39
N ASP A 177 5.27 8.97 -2.34
CA ASP A 177 4.75 8.67 -3.68
C ASP A 177 5.69 7.75 -4.45
N SER A 178 7.00 8.00 -4.38
CA SER A 178 8.01 7.11 -4.98
C SER A 178 7.97 5.71 -4.36
N SER A 179 7.83 5.64 -3.03
CA SER A 179 7.67 4.38 -2.30
C SER A 179 6.39 3.64 -2.71
N ASN A 180 5.28 4.35 -2.87
CA ASN A 180 4.00 3.80 -3.32
C ASN A 180 4.08 3.24 -4.74
N HIS A 181 4.74 3.93 -5.66
CA HIS A 181 4.97 3.43 -7.02
C HIS A 181 5.82 2.15 -7.02
N ALA A 182 6.90 2.11 -6.22
CA ALA A 182 7.72 0.91 -6.09
C ALA A 182 6.91 -0.27 -5.51
N PHE A 183 6.00 -0.01 -4.58
CA PHE A 183 5.10 -1.04 -4.03
C PHE A 183 4.11 -1.54 -5.10
N ASP A 184 3.55 -0.65 -5.91
CA ASP A 184 2.65 -1.02 -7.00
C ASP A 184 3.35 -1.85 -8.09
N ASP A 185 4.60 -1.54 -8.41
CA ASP A 185 5.44 -2.32 -9.34
C ASP A 185 5.67 -3.74 -8.82
N GLU A 186 5.94 -3.90 -7.52
CA GLU A 186 6.06 -5.23 -6.89
C GLU A 186 4.74 -6.01 -6.94
N LEU A 187 3.61 -5.36 -6.64
CA LEU A 187 2.29 -5.97 -6.75
C LEU A 187 1.98 -6.41 -8.19
N GLN A 188 2.38 -5.60 -9.17
CA GLN A 188 2.21 -5.94 -10.58
C GLN A 188 3.10 -7.12 -11.00
N SER A 189 4.33 -7.21 -10.47
CA SER A 189 5.22 -8.36 -10.67
C SER A 189 4.60 -9.65 -10.13
N ILE A 190 4.06 -9.62 -8.91
CA ILE A 190 3.34 -10.76 -8.31
C ILE A 190 2.10 -11.11 -9.14
N LYS A 191 1.32 -10.13 -9.60
CA LYS A 191 0.16 -10.35 -10.46
C LYS A 191 0.54 -11.01 -11.78
N LYS A 192 1.67 -10.63 -12.37
CA LYS A 192 2.22 -11.26 -13.58
C LYS A 192 2.63 -12.72 -13.31
N ALA A 193 3.32 -12.99 -12.19
CA ALA A 193 3.68 -14.35 -11.79
C ALA A 193 2.43 -15.22 -11.57
N LEU A 194 1.38 -14.68 -10.93
CA LEU A 194 0.06 -15.33 -10.80
C LEU A 194 -0.63 -15.56 -12.15
N GLY A 195 -0.46 -14.66 -13.10
CA GLY A 195 -0.95 -14.79 -14.47
C GLY A 195 -0.28 -15.97 -15.19
N ASN A 196 1.03 -16.08 -15.10
CA ASN A 196 1.81 -17.20 -15.65
C ASN A 196 1.39 -18.52 -15.02
N TYR A 197 1.22 -18.57 -13.70
CA TYR A 197 0.68 -19.73 -12.99
C TYR A 197 -0.68 -20.16 -13.51
N ARG A 198 -1.62 -19.22 -13.71
CA ARG A 198 -2.96 -19.51 -14.28
C ARG A 198 -2.87 -20.02 -15.72
N ALA A 199 -1.96 -19.47 -16.53
CA ALA A 199 -1.72 -19.93 -17.90
C ALA A 199 -1.17 -21.37 -17.92
N THR A 200 -0.21 -21.70 -17.07
CA THR A 200 0.34 -23.06 -16.92
C THR A 200 -0.77 -24.03 -16.52
N THR A 201 -1.61 -23.67 -15.57
CA THR A 201 -2.72 -24.51 -15.10
C THR A 201 -3.78 -24.72 -16.20
N LYS A 202 -4.06 -23.73 -17.05
CA LYS A 202 -5.02 -23.85 -18.17
C LYS A 202 -4.46 -24.70 -19.31
N LEU A 203 -3.20 -24.55 -19.66
CA LEU A 203 -2.54 -25.35 -20.72
C LEU A 203 -2.50 -26.85 -20.36
N THR A 204 -2.32 -27.16 -19.10
CA THR A 204 -2.33 -28.54 -18.61
C THR A 204 -3.75 -29.16 -18.61
N SER A 205 -4.78 -28.37 -18.32
CA SER A 205 -6.18 -28.80 -18.40
C SER A 205 -6.63 -29.09 -19.85
N SER A 206 -6.11 -28.33 -20.84
CA SER A 206 -6.47 -28.52 -22.25
C SER A 206 -5.83 -29.78 -22.87
N ARG A 207 -4.68 -30.22 -22.38
CA ARG A 207 -4.00 -31.43 -22.85
C ARG A 207 -4.70 -32.71 -22.36
N SER A 208 -5.40 -32.65 -21.23
CA SER A 208 -6.11 -33.78 -20.63
C SER A 208 -7.51 -34.03 -21.22
N SER A 209 -8.04 -33.14 -22.06
CA SER A 209 -9.44 -33.20 -22.52
C SER A 209 -9.65 -33.75 -23.93
N VAL A 210 -8.65 -34.39 -24.57
CA VAL A 210 -8.79 -34.90 -25.94
C VAL A 210 -9.50 -36.25 -26.04
N SER A 211 -9.87 -36.90 -24.93
CA SER A 211 -10.60 -38.18 -24.98
C SER A 211 -11.67 -38.31 -23.90
N SER A 212 -12.74 -37.55 -24.02
CA SER A 212 -14.09 -37.98 -23.60
C SER A 212 -15.12 -36.90 -23.93
N SER A 213 -15.88 -37.17 -25.01
CA SER A 213 -17.15 -36.50 -25.27
C SER A 213 -18.20 -37.06 -24.29
N GLY A 214 -18.69 -36.23 -23.37
CA GLY A 214 -19.87 -36.60 -22.58
C GLY A 214 -19.98 -35.90 -21.24
N SER A 215 -20.96 -34.95 -21.20
CA SER A 215 -21.62 -34.42 -20.00
C SER A 215 -21.04 -33.15 -19.39
N GLN A 216 -21.72 -32.06 -19.75
CA GLN A 216 -21.73 -30.77 -19.05
C GLN A 216 -22.31 -30.92 -17.64
N SER A 217 -21.59 -30.52 -16.64
CA SER A 217 -22.16 -29.78 -15.50
C SER A 217 -21.08 -28.92 -14.83
N GLY A 218 -21.40 -27.64 -14.66
CA GLY A 218 -20.47 -26.62 -14.26
C GLY A 218 -19.96 -26.75 -12.83
N SER A 219 -18.67 -26.60 -12.77
CA SER A 219 -17.95 -25.78 -11.77
C SER A 219 -16.50 -25.71 -12.24
N SER A 220 -16.05 -24.53 -12.57
CA SER A 220 -14.73 -24.25 -13.11
C SER A 220 -13.65 -24.38 -12.03
N SER A 221 -13.29 -25.60 -11.65
CA SER A 221 -12.02 -25.86 -11.00
C SER A 221 -10.98 -26.18 -12.08
N SER A 222 -10.19 -25.19 -12.43
CA SER A 222 -9.14 -25.21 -13.45
C SER A 222 -7.92 -26.04 -13.04
N PHE A 223 -8.12 -27.18 -12.35
CA PHE A 223 -7.05 -28.02 -11.82
C PHE A 223 -7.04 -29.39 -12.48
N PRO A 224 -5.84 -29.95 -12.72
CA PRO A 224 -5.74 -31.36 -13.05
C PRO A 224 -6.40 -32.15 -11.92
N SER A 225 -7.39 -32.92 -12.28
CA SER A 225 -8.13 -33.73 -11.31
C SER A 225 -7.32 -34.98 -11.00
N LEU A 226 -7.03 -35.19 -9.72
CA LEU A 226 -6.46 -36.46 -9.23
C LEU A 226 -7.38 -37.66 -9.47
N SER A 227 -8.66 -37.46 -9.83
CA SER A 227 -9.67 -38.50 -9.91
C SER A 227 -9.40 -39.54 -11.00
N SER A 228 -8.66 -39.22 -12.06
CA SER A 228 -8.32 -40.16 -13.14
C SER A 228 -7.11 -41.04 -12.84
N MET A 229 -6.20 -40.62 -11.97
CA MET A 229 -4.97 -41.41 -11.70
C MET A 229 -5.22 -42.74 -10.98
N PRO A 230 -6.08 -42.79 -9.93
CA PRO A 230 -6.40 -44.09 -9.29
C PRO A 230 -7.03 -45.09 -10.25
N SER A 231 -7.90 -44.63 -11.17
CA SER A 231 -8.51 -45.54 -12.17
C SER A 231 -7.48 -46.05 -13.18
N MET A 232 -6.49 -45.22 -13.56
CA MET A 232 -5.39 -45.67 -14.43
C MET A 232 -4.49 -46.68 -13.72
N VAL A 233 -4.15 -46.47 -12.45
CA VAL A 233 -3.38 -47.43 -11.66
C VAL A 233 -4.14 -48.74 -11.52
N HIS A 234 -5.45 -48.69 -11.25
CA HIS A 234 -6.27 -49.90 -11.18
C HIS A 234 -6.34 -50.65 -12.52
N SER A 235 -6.44 -49.92 -13.65
CA SER A 235 -6.36 -50.54 -14.99
C SER A 235 -5.02 -51.27 -15.21
N LEU A 236 -3.89 -50.63 -14.81
CA LEU A 236 -2.56 -51.26 -14.89
C LEU A 236 -2.46 -52.50 -14.02
N GLU A 237 -3.05 -52.50 -12.81
CA GLU A 237 -3.11 -53.66 -11.92
C GLU A 237 -3.90 -54.78 -12.54
N THR A 238 -5.04 -54.46 -13.18
CA THR A 238 -5.88 -55.45 -13.86
C THR A 238 -5.15 -56.09 -15.05
N HIS A 239 -4.50 -55.25 -15.91
CA HIS A 239 -3.72 -55.78 -17.03
C HIS A 239 -2.54 -56.66 -16.57
N ALA A 240 -1.83 -56.26 -15.51
CA ALA A 240 -0.74 -57.07 -14.96
C ALA A 240 -1.25 -58.43 -14.43
N GLN A 241 -2.42 -58.45 -13.77
CA GLN A 241 -3.04 -59.69 -13.29
C GLN A 241 -3.47 -60.60 -14.45
N GLU A 242 -4.08 -60.04 -15.50
CA GLU A 242 -4.45 -60.77 -16.70
C GLU A 242 -3.25 -61.35 -17.44
N MET A 243 -2.15 -60.55 -17.56
CA MET A 243 -0.88 -61.04 -18.14
C MET A 243 -0.27 -62.17 -17.30
N ALA A 244 -0.36 -62.10 -15.97
CA ALA A 244 0.09 -63.19 -15.08
C ALA A 244 -0.73 -64.45 -15.30
N ASN A 245 -2.06 -64.35 -15.46
CA ASN A 245 -2.94 -65.47 -15.74
C ASN A 245 -2.62 -66.10 -17.14
N LEU A 246 -2.39 -65.25 -18.15
CA LEU A 246 -2.00 -65.71 -19.48
C LEU A 246 -0.63 -66.44 -19.46
N LEU A 247 0.33 -65.92 -18.70
CA LEU A 247 1.63 -66.60 -18.51
C LEU A 247 1.45 -67.93 -17.78
N GLU A 248 0.57 -68.00 -16.77
CA GLU A 248 0.27 -69.25 -16.06
C GLU A 248 -0.27 -70.30 -17.02
N SER A 249 -1.15 -69.93 -17.97
CA SER A 249 -1.63 -70.87 -19.01
C SER A 249 -0.52 -71.39 -19.91
N LEU A 250 0.44 -70.49 -20.30
CA LEU A 250 1.62 -70.93 -21.09
C LEU A 250 2.55 -71.86 -20.30
N VAL A 251 2.69 -71.62 -18.99
CA VAL A 251 3.44 -72.54 -18.11
C VAL A 251 2.78 -73.90 -17.99
N GLN A 252 1.48 -73.91 -17.82
CA GLN A 252 0.69 -75.21 -17.77
C GLN A 252 0.78 -75.98 -19.08
N HIS A 253 0.70 -75.28 -20.23
CA HIS A 253 0.89 -75.90 -21.54
C HIS A 253 2.32 -76.49 -21.69
N PHE A 254 3.37 -75.71 -21.25
CA PHE A 254 4.72 -76.23 -21.25
C PHE A 254 4.92 -77.44 -20.38
N ASP A 255 4.34 -77.47 -19.16
CA ASP A 255 4.39 -78.61 -18.25
C ASP A 255 3.73 -79.85 -18.84
N LEU A 256 2.59 -79.66 -19.54
CA LEU A 256 1.92 -80.74 -20.29
C LEU A 256 2.80 -81.28 -21.42
N CYS A 257 3.44 -80.40 -22.20
CA CYS A 257 4.39 -80.77 -23.24
C CYS A 257 5.60 -81.60 -22.70
N VAL A 258 6.19 -81.14 -21.57
CA VAL A 258 7.27 -81.86 -20.89
C VAL A 258 6.81 -83.28 -20.47
N THR A 259 5.62 -83.38 -19.89
CA THR A 259 5.05 -84.61 -19.41
C THR A 259 4.81 -85.57 -20.59
N ALA A 260 4.20 -85.12 -21.68
CA ALA A 260 3.95 -85.95 -22.86
C ALA A 260 5.22 -86.50 -23.51
N VAL A 261 6.26 -85.60 -23.65
CA VAL A 261 7.54 -86.02 -24.20
C VAL A 261 8.21 -87.05 -23.31
N LYS A 262 8.13 -86.98 -21.99
CA LYS A 262 8.70 -87.96 -21.05
C LYS A 262 8.04 -89.30 -21.12
N HIS A 263 6.73 -89.35 -21.39
CA HIS A 263 5.96 -90.63 -21.53
C HIS A 263 6.18 -91.32 -22.88
N THR A 264 6.88 -90.67 -23.83
CA THR A 264 7.19 -91.27 -25.13
C THR A 264 8.55 -92.00 -25.05
N GLU A 265 8.64 -93.24 -25.72
CA GLU A 265 9.90 -93.98 -25.75
C GLU A 265 11.04 -93.16 -26.28
N GLY A 266 12.16 -93.00 -25.47
CA GLY A 266 13.32 -92.21 -25.80
C GLY A 266 13.16 -90.70 -25.54
N GLY A 267 11.99 -90.17 -25.11
CA GLY A 267 11.72 -88.80 -24.93
C GLY A 267 12.31 -88.15 -23.63
N GLY A 268 12.61 -88.93 -22.59
CA GLY A 268 13.12 -88.46 -21.33
C GLY A 268 14.43 -87.68 -21.44
N ALA A 269 15.37 -88.14 -22.28
CA ALA A 269 16.63 -87.47 -22.54
C ALA A 269 16.45 -86.13 -23.30
N ALA A 270 15.52 -86.10 -24.25
CA ALA A 270 15.18 -84.89 -25.00
C ALA A 270 14.48 -83.88 -24.10
N ALA A 271 13.58 -84.27 -23.26
CA ALA A 271 12.96 -83.37 -22.27
C ALA A 271 13.98 -82.76 -21.33
N GLN A 272 14.92 -83.52 -20.79
CA GLN A 272 15.98 -83.07 -19.91
C GLN A 272 16.94 -82.08 -20.60
N SER A 273 17.28 -82.33 -21.88
CA SER A 273 18.11 -81.42 -22.65
C SER A 273 17.45 -80.04 -22.92
N ILE A 274 16.15 -80.09 -23.19
CA ILE A 274 15.40 -78.81 -23.47
C ILE A 274 15.09 -78.07 -22.19
N THR A 275 14.79 -78.72 -21.07
CA THR A 275 14.42 -78.09 -19.78
C THR A 275 15.64 -77.63 -19.00
N GLY A 276 16.82 -78.25 -19.18
CA GLY A 276 18.06 -77.86 -18.44
C GLY A 276 18.58 -76.46 -18.64
N ASP A 277 18.06 -75.67 -19.59
CA ASP A 277 18.49 -74.33 -19.95
C ASP A 277 17.38 -73.29 -19.71
N MET A 278 16.51 -73.48 -18.68
CA MET A 278 15.41 -72.60 -18.35
C MET A 278 15.82 -71.41 -17.46
N PRO A 279 15.33 -70.21 -17.73
CA PRO A 279 15.61 -69.07 -16.85
C PRO A 279 15.00 -69.28 -15.45
N ALA A 280 15.80 -68.95 -14.42
CA ALA A 280 15.35 -69.01 -13.03
C ALA A 280 14.17 -68.06 -12.83
N GLY A 281 13.00 -68.57 -12.49
CA GLY A 281 11.80 -67.80 -12.23
C GLY A 281 10.47 -68.33 -12.77
N VAL A 282 10.56 -69.22 -13.79
CA VAL A 282 9.33 -69.81 -14.41
C VAL A 282 8.71 -70.93 -13.56
N ILE A 283 9.41 -71.42 -12.56
CA ILE A 283 9.13 -72.70 -11.92
C ILE A 283 8.78 -72.51 -10.43
N SER A 284 7.89 -71.67 -10.08
CA SER A 284 7.54 -71.51 -8.67
C SER A 284 6.05 -71.31 -8.37
N SER A 285 5.12 -71.81 -9.20
CA SER A 285 3.70 -71.55 -9.00
C SER A 285 2.90 -72.62 -8.23
N ARG A 286 3.54 -73.60 -7.67
CA ARG A 286 2.82 -74.64 -6.97
C ARG A 286 3.38 -75.02 -5.61
N GLY A 287 3.51 -73.98 -4.73
CA GLY A 287 3.88 -74.20 -3.33
C GLY A 287 3.33 -73.04 -2.48
N GLY A 288 2.39 -73.36 -1.57
CA GLY A 288 1.98 -72.42 -0.53
C GLY A 288 3.16 -71.94 0.35
N PRO A 289 2.97 -70.99 1.27
CA PRO A 289 4.04 -70.25 1.95
C PRO A 289 4.92 -71.03 2.93
N ASP A 290 4.85 -72.39 2.97
CA ASP A 290 5.51 -73.17 4.02
C ASP A 290 6.45 -74.27 3.52
N HIS A 291 6.91 -74.25 2.25
CA HIS A 291 7.92 -75.19 1.80
C HIS A 291 9.20 -74.47 1.29
N GLU A 292 10.32 -74.72 2.00
CA GLU A 292 11.68 -74.36 1.59
C GLU A 292 11.96 -74.79 0.15
N ALA A 293 12.66 -73.95 -0.61
CA ALA A 293 13.03 -74.12 -2.00
C ALA A 293 13.80 -75.41 -2.22
N GLU A 294 13.12 -76.50 -2.37
CA GLU A 294 13.73 -77.71 -2.89
C GLU A 294 13.88 -77.59 -4.40
N SER A 295 15.09 -77.86 -4.82
CA SER A 295 15.63 -77.80 -6.15
C SER A 295 14.70 -78.31 -7.22
N ILE A 296 14.36 -77.50 -8.20
CA ILE A 296 13.61 -77.73 -9.43
C ILE A 296 14.12 -78.95 -10.21
N ASN A 297 15.39 -79.30 -10.04
CA ASN A 297 15.98 -80.51 -10.61
C ASN A 297 15.39 -81.80 -10.05
N ALA A 298 14.69 -81.77 -8.91
CA ALA A 298 14.06 -82.98 -8.33
C ALA A 298 12.79 -83.35 -9.07
N ASN A 299 12.03 -82.38 -9.64
CA ASN A 299 10.77 -82.70 -10.32
C ASN A 299 10.94 -83.21 -11.78
N VAL A 300 12.06 -82.85 -12.41
CA VAL A 300 12.41 -83.33 -13.76
C VAL A 300 12.77 -84.83 -13.72
N ASN A 301 13.29 -85.31 -12.60
CA ASN A 301 13.70 -86.71 -12.42
C ASN A 301 12.73 -87.56 -11.61
N ALA A 302 11.57 -87.03 -11.20
CA ALA A 302 10.57 -87.80 -10.48
C ALA A 302 10.02 -88.93 -11.33
N PRO A 303 9.82 -90.13 -10.74
CA PRO A 303 9.21 -91.23 -11.47
C PRO A 303 7.78 -90.85 -11.89
N LEU A 304 7.48 -91.02 -13.19
CA LEU A 304 6.20 -90.71 -13.77
C LEU A 304 5.18 -91.71 -13.30
N ASP A 305 4.05 -91.29 -12.83
CA ASP A 305 2.91 -92.15 -12.58
C ASP A 305 2.44 -92.72 -13.90
N PRO A 306 2.15 -94.03 -13.95
CA PRO A 306 1.77 -94.72 -15.20
C PRO A 306 0.42 -94.16 -15.70
N LEU A 307 0.45 -93.40 -16.80
CA LEU A 307 -0.73 -92.90 -17.50
C LEU A 307 -1.39 -94.05 -18.31
N SER A 308 -2.71 -94.11 -18.29
CA SER A 308 -3.45 -95.00 -19.20
C SER A 308 -3.40 -94.50 -20.64
N ASN A 309 -3.52 -95.39 -21.63
CA ASN A 309 -3.47 -94.95 -23.04
C ASN A 309 -4.59 -93.96 -23.42
N THR A 310 -5.66 -93.93 -22.68
CA THR A 310 -6.78 -92.95 -22.87
C THR A 310 -6.39 -91.59 -22.35
N GLU A 311 -5.84 -91.47 -21.14
CA GLU A 311 -5.35 -90.23 -20.54
C GLU A 311 -4.23 -89.59 -21.34
N TYR A 312 -3.29 -90.41 -21.86
CA TYR A 312 -2.24 -89.94 -22.74
C TYR A 312 -2.80 -89.35 -24.04
N ARG A 313 -3.79 -89.93 -24.69
CA ARG A 313 -4.42 -89.38 -25.91
C ARG A 313 -5.19 -88.13 -25.65
N GLU A 314 -5.90 -88.03 -24.54
CA GLU A 314 -6.55 -86.77 -24.12
C GLU A 314 -5.57 -85.66 -23.84
N MET A 315 -4.48 -85.90 -23.11
CA MET A 315 -3.42 -84.98 -22.87
C MET A 315 -2.76 -84.49 -24.18
N VAL A 316 -2.46 -85.38 -25.10
CA VAL A 316 -1.89 -84.99 -26.40
C VAL A 316 -2.86 -84.19 -27.24
N LYS A 317 -4.15 -84.47 -27.19
CA LYS A 317 -5.14 -83.60 -27.84
C LYS A 317 -5.15 -82.18 -27.26
N VAL A 318 -5.12 -82.02 -25.95
CA VAL A 318 -5.05 -80.72 -25.28
C VAL A 318 -3.77 -79.99 -25.69
N ILE A 319 -2.61 -80.67 -25.78
CA ILE A 319 -1.36 -80.05 -26.23
C ILE A 319 -1.46 -79.53 -27.66
N ILE A 320 -2.15 -80.24 -28.56
CA ILE A 320 -2.30 -79.78 -29.96
C ILE A 320 -3.22 -78.56 -30.02
N ASP A 321 -4.30 -78.58 -29.28
CA ASP A 321 -5.28 -77.50 -29.20
C ASP A 321 -4.63 -76.26 -28.56
N ASP A 322 -3.98 -76.40 -27.41
CA ASP A 322 -3.26 -75.34 -26.72
C ASP A 322 -2.08 -74.79 -27.56
N ALA A 323 -1.36 -75.63 -28.32
CA ALA A 323 -0.27 -75.18 -29.17
C ALA A 323 -0.73 -74.24 -30.31
N ALA A 324 -1.98 -74.43 -30.78
CA ALA A 324 -2.59 -73.57 -31.77
C ALA A 324 -2.91 -72.15 -31.18
N GLU A 325 -3.26 -72.09 -29.88
CA GLU A 325 -3.65 -70.92 -29.17
C GLU A 325 -2.44 -70.16 -28.53
N ALA A 326 -1.30 -70.86 -28.28
CA ALA A 326 -0.19 -70.35 -27.55
C ALA A 326 0.48 -69.09 -28.20
N GLU A 327 0.42 -69.01 -29.54
CA GLU A 327 0.96 -67.83 -30.26
C GLU A 327 0.04 -66.60 -30.09
N ASP A 328 -1.26 -66.81 -30.09
CA ASP A 328 -2.23 -65.74 -29.85
C ASP A 328 -2.13 -65.20 -28.40
N VAL A 329 -1.91 -66.09 -27.43
CA VAL A 329 -1.65 -65.71 -26.03
C VAL A 329 -0.37 -64.87 -25.89
N VAL A 330 0.71 -65.23 -26.59
CA VAL A 330 1.93 -64.43 -26.58
C VAL A 330 1.71 -63.06 -27.21
N MET A 331 0.98 -62.96 -28.30
CA MET A 331 0.60 -61.68 -28.92
C MET A 331 -0.28 -60.85 -27.99
N GLU A 332 -1.25 -61.45 -27.31
CA GLU A 332 -2.09 -60.75 -26.34
C GLU A 332 -1.24 -60.18 -25.17
N ILE A 333 -0.28 -60.93 -24.64
CA ILE A 333 0.67 -60.42 -23.64
C ILE A 333 1.45 -59.22 -24.16
N GLN A 334 1.93 -59.24 -25.45
CA GLN A 334 2.64 -58.14 -26.07
C GLN A 334 1.76 -56.90 -26.28
N ASP A 335 0.53 -57.07 -26.70
CA ASP A 335 -0.40 -55.98 -26.89
C ASP A 335 -0.73 -55.32 -25.54
N ARG A 336 -0.99 -56.10 -24.50
CA ARG A 336 -1.26 -55.61 -23.14
C ARG A 336 -0.10 -54.82 -22.54
N ILE A 337 1.15 -55.27 -22.72
CA ILE A 337 2.28 -54.49 -22.23
C ILE A 337 2.41 -53.15 -22.97
N GLY A 338 2.11 -53.09 -24.28
CA GLY A 338 2.05 -51.86 -25.04
C GLY A 338 0.97 -50.89 -24.54
N GLU A 339 -0.23 -51.42 -24.23
CA GLU A 339 -1.30 -50.65 -23.59
C GLU A 339 -0.86 -50.11 -22.21
N MET A 340 -0.25 -50.96 -21.38
CA MET A 340 0.26 -50.55 -20.05
C MET A 340 1.33 -49.45 -20.14
N GLU A 341 2.26 -49.54 -21.10
CA GLU A 341 3.26 -48.51 -21.32
C GLU A 341 2.64 -47.17 -21.73
N SER A 342 1.62 -47.19 -22.59
CA SER A 342 0.86 -46.00 -22.99
C SER A 342 0.11 -45.39 -21.80
N VAL A 343 -0.53 -46.17 -20.96
CA VAL A 343 -1.23 -45.69 -19.75
C VAL A 343 -0.22 -45.11 -18.75
N MET A 344 0.96 -45.76 -18.60
CA MET A 344 2.04 -45.27 -17.72
C MET A 344 2.61 -43.94 -18.20
N GLU A 345 2.84 -43.77 -19.50
CA GLU A 345 3.27 -42.50 -20.08
C GLU A 345 2.26 -41.37 -19.77
N HIS A 346 0.96 -41.69 -19.90
CA HIS A 346 -0.08 -40.72 -19.57
C HIS A 346 -0.09 -40.36 -18.08
N LEU A 347 0.14 -41.31 -17.21
CA LEU A 347 0.19 -41.11 -15.76
C LEU A 347 1.42 -40.28 -15.37
N LEU A 348 2.57 -40.50 -15.99
CA LEU A 348 3.79 -39.66 -15.81
C LEU A 348 3.55 -38.23 -16.29
N ALA A 349 2.92 -38.04 -17.46
CA ALA A 349 2.56 -36.71 -17.95
C ALA A 349 1.64 -35.96 -17.00
N GLN A 350 0.70 -36.64 -16.34
CA GLN A 350 -0.12 -36.02 -15.31
C GLN A 350 0.67 -35.64 -14.07
N ARG A 351 1.58 -36.50 -13.57
CA ARG A 351 2.49 -36.16 -12.46
C ARG A 351 3.32 -34.92 -12.77
N ASP A 352 3.91 -34.83 -13.96
CA ASP A 352 4.73 -33.71 -14.38
C ASP A 352 3.93 -32.41 -14.42
N THR A 353 2.63 -32.51 -14.75
CA THR A 353 1.67 -31.40 -14.64
C THR A 353 1.51 -30.92 -13.21
N PHE A 354 1.34 -31.84 -12.24
CA PHE A 354 1.23 -31.47 -10.82
C PHE A 354 2.51 -30.85 -10.31
N LEU A 355 3.67 -31.37 -10.70
CA LEU A 355 4.98 -30.80 -10.36
C LEU A 355 5.17 -29.39 -10.93
N ALA A 356 4.79 -29.16 -12.19
CA ALA A 356 4.86 -27.84 -12.81
C ALA A 356 3.98 -26.81 -12.06
N VAL A 357 2.75 -27.21 -11.69
CA VAL A 357 1.83 -26.36 -10.91
C VAL A 357 2.40 -26.08 -9.51
N TYR A 358 3.00 -27.08 -8.86
CA TYR A 358 3.65 -26.91 -7.56
C TYR A 358 4.83 -25.92 -7.64
N GLN A 359 5.71 -26.07 -8.63
CA GLN A 359 6.85 -25.18 -8.82
C GLN A 359 6.41 -23.75 -9.07
N ALA A 360 5.44 -23.53 -9.97
CA ALA A 360 4.88 -22.22 -10.22
C ALA A 360 4.24 -21.59 -8.97
N THR A 361 3.55 -22.39 -8.15
CA THR A 361 2.98 -21.92 -6.87
C THR A 361 4.08 -21.54 -5.88
N LYS A 362 5.15 -22.36 -5.80
CA LYS A 362 6.30 -22.11 -4.94
C LYS A 362 7.06 -20.82 -5.32
N GLU A 363 7.22 -20.56 -6.62
CA GLU A 363 7.84 -19.32 -7.11
C GLU A 363 7.08 -18.08 -6.65
N VAL A 364 5.74 -18.08 -6.81
CA VAL A 364 4.90 -16.96 -6.34
C VAL A 364 5.00 -16.82 -4.82
N TYR A 365 4.98 -17.94 -4.08
CA TYR A 365 5.13 -17.92 -2.63
C TYR A 365 6.48 -17.35 -2.19
N ASN A 366 7.57 -17.75 -2.83
CA ASN A 366 8.91 -17.25 -2.53
C ASN A 366 9.02 -15.75 -2.83
N HIS A 367 8.45 -15.30 -3.95
CA HIS A 367 8.41 -13.88 -4.30
C HIS A 367 7.65 -13.06 -3.24
N LEU A 368 6.48 -13.53 -2.84
CA LEU A 368 5.67 -12.89 -1.80
C LEU A 368 6.39 -12.88 -0.44
N SER A 369 7.03 -13.99 -0.07
CA SER A 369 7.81 -14.10 1.16
C SER A 369 9.02 -13.15 1.17
N SER A 370 9.72 -13.04 0.04
CA SER A 370 10.82 -12.09 -0.13
C SER A 370 10.34 -10.64 0.00
N LEU A 371 9.25 -10.29 -0.67
CA LEU A 371 8.64 -8.96 -0.54
C LEU A 371 8.27 -8.65 0.92
N ALA A 372 7.58 -9.57 1.57
CA ALA A 372 7.13 -9.39 2.95
C ALA A 372 8.28 -9.21 3.96
N SER A 373 9.39 -9.93 3.76
CA SER A 373 10.54 -9.88 4.68
C SER A 373 11.51 -8.74 4.42
N THR A 374 11.64 -8.28 3.17
CA THR A 374 12.71 -7.33 2.80
C THR A 374 12.20 -5.93 2.51
N ARG A 375 11.12 -5.78 1.72
CA ARG A 375 10.66 -4.48 1.21
C ARG A 375 9.42 -3.93 1.92
N LEU A 376 8.48 -4.79 2.27
CA LEU A 376 7.23 -4.37 2.92
C LEU A 376 7.45 -3.56 4.21
N PRO A 377 8.39 -3.93 5.10
CA PRO A 377 8.70 -3.12 6.28
C PRO A 377 9.17 -1.70 5.91
N GLY A 378 9.93 -1.56 4.80
CA GLY A 378 10.37 -0.26 4.28
C GLY A 378 9.21 0.61 3.80
N TYR A 379 8.24 0.06 3.07
CA TYR A 379 7.05 0.79 2.62
C TYR A 379 6.17 1.26 3.79
N ILE A 380 6.00 0.42 4.80
CA ILE A 380 5.27 0.77 6.02
C ILE A 380 6.03 1.86 6.81
N ALA A 381 7.35 1.71 6.95
CA ALA A 381 8.19 2.68 7.65
C ALA A 381 8.16 4.06 6.94
N GLN A 382 8.13 4.10 5.60
CA GLN A 382 8.02 5.35 4.85
C GLN A 382 6.67 6.03 5.06
N ALA A 383 5.57 5.27 5.15
CA ALA A 383 4.26 5.83 5.48
C ALA A 383 4.22 6.42 6.90
N HIS A 384 4.85 5.75 7.87
CA HIS A 384 4.97 6.26 9.23
C HIS A 384 5.90 7.49 9.31
N SER A 385 7.02 7.47 8.58
CA SER A 385 7.94 8.62 8.48
C SER A 385 7.23 9.84 7.91
N PHE A 386 6.48 9.67 6.82
CA PHE A 386 5.65 10.74 6.26
C PHE A 386 4.66 11.28 7.28
N THR A 387 3.94 10.41 8.00
CA THR A 387 2.97 10.83 9.01
C THR A 387 3.64 11.65 10.13
N GLY A 388 4.84 11.24 10.57
CA GLY A 388 5.62 11.99 11.56
C GLY A 388 6.01 13.38 11.05
N VAL A 389 6.63 13.44 9.86
CA VAL A 389 7.03 14.71 9.23
C VAL A 389 5.81 15.60 8.99
N TRP A 390 4.71 15.05 8.49
CA TRP A 390 3.48 15.82 8.25
C TRP A 390 2.92 16.42 9.54
N ASN A 391 2.84 15.66 10.63
CA ASN A 391 2.34 16.18 11.89
C ASN A 391 3.20 17.31 12.42
N ASP A 392 4.54 17.16 12.40
CA ASP A 392 5.47 18.19 12.85
C ASP A 392 5.38 19.47 12.00
N GLU A 393 5.33 19.33 10.67
CA GLU A 393 5.25 20.49 9.78
C GLU A 393 3.84 21.09 9.76
N HIS A 394 2.80 20.30 9.96
CA HIS A 394 1.42 20.79 10.11
C HIS A 394 1.26 21.67 11.34
N ASP A 395 1.84 21.29 12.48
CA ASP A 395 1.82 22.10 13.69
C ASP A 395 2.62 23.40 13.50
N ARG A 396 3.74 23.36 12.77
CA ARG A 396 4.49 24.57 12.40
C ARG A 396 3.71 25.48 11.47
N ILE A 397 3.07 24.93 10.44
CA ILE A 397 2.22 25.71 9.52
C ILE A 397 1.04 26.32 10.27
N LYS A 398 0.45 25.59 11.20
CA LYS A 398 -0.65 26.07 12.04
C LYS A 398 -0.20 27.20 12.98
N GLY A 399 1.00 27.07 13.58
CA GLY A 399 1.61 28.16 14.37
C GLY A 399 1.85 29.38 13.51
N GLY A 400 2.51 29.23 12.36
CA GLY A 400 2.74 30.34 11.43
C GLY A 400 1.47 30.99 10.87
N LEU A 401 0.39 30.21 10.72
CA LEU A 401 -0.93 30.74 10.36
C LEU A 401 -1.51 31.63 11.47
N ALA A 402 -1.34 31.23 12.74
CA ALA A 402 -1.72 32.06 13.88
C ALA A 402 -0.89 33.36 13.93
N ASP A 403 0.43 33.26 13.76
CA ASP A 403 1.34 34.41 13.72
C ASP A 403 0.97 35.39 12.59
N LEU A 404 0.64 34.88 11.39
CA LEU A 404 0.15 35.70 10.27
C LEU A 404 -1.17 36.41 10.60
N SER A 405 -2.07 35.72 11.31
CA SER A 405 -3.34 36.28 11.74
C SER A 405 -3.14 37.38 12.78
N ASP A 406 -2.28 37.13 13.76
CA ASP A 406 -1.95 38.09 14.82
C ASP A 406 -1.26 39.35 14.25
N LEU A 407 -0.34 39.11 13.32
CA LEU A 407 0.36 40.20 12.62
C LEU A 407 -0.62 41.05 11.77
N SER A 408 -1.53 40.40 11.06
CA SER A 408 -2.58 41.08 10.31
C SER A 408 -3.49 41.88 11.24
N SER A 409 -3.84 41.36 12.40
CA SER A 409 -4.66 42.03 13.41
C SER A 409 -3.93 43.22 14.03
N LEU A 410 -2.61 43.08 14.30
CA LEU A 410 -1.77 44.17 14.78
C LEU A 410 -1.70 45.34 13.78
N TYR A 411 -1.51 45.04 12.50
CA TYR A 411 -1.41 46.08 11.47
C TYR A 411 -2.76 46.72 11.15
N ASP A 412 -3.86 45.96 11.20
CA ASP A 412 -5.20 46.51 11.14
C ASP A 412 -5.50 47.42 12.34
N GLY A 413 -5.02 47.05 13.54
CA GLY A 413 -5.08 47.88 14.74
C GLY A 413 -4.22 49.14 14.62
N PHE A 414 -3.06 49.07 13.96
CA PHE A 414 -2.20 50.20 13.71
C PHE A 414 -2.87 51.26 12.81
N LEU A 415 -3.54 50.84 11.74
CA LEU A 415 -4.37 51.72 10.90
C LEU A 415 -5.47 52.42 11.71
N ASP A 416 -6.17 51.68 12.56
CA ASP A 416 -7.22 52.22 13.42
C ASP A 416 -6.69 53.19 14.47
N ALA A 417 -5.52 52.87 15.05
CA ALA A 417 -4.86 53.72 16.01
C ALA A 417 -4.41 55.05 15.39
N TYR A 418 -3.96 55.01 14.12
CA TYR A 418 -3.61 56.25 13.40
C TYR A 418 -4.84 57.11 13.14
N ASP A 419 -5.96 56.54 12.69
CA ASP A 419 -7.21 57.30 12.57
C ASP A 419 -7.71 57.80 13.93
N GLY A 420 -7.55 57.01 14.99
CA GLY A 420 -7.80 57.43 16.37
C GLY A 420 -6.92 58.60 16.81
N LEU A 421 -5.63 58.60 16.44
CA LEU A 421 -4.69 59.69 16.73
C LEU A 421 -5.13 61.01 16.06
N ILE A 422 -5.58 60.94 14.80
CA ILE A 422 -6.12 62.14 14.09
C ILE A 422 -7.31 62.71 14.84
N ILE A 423 -8.27 61.88 15.27
CA ILE A 423 -9.46 62.32 16.00
C ILE A 423 -9.08 62.90 17.38
N GLU A 424 -8.14 62.25 18.10
CA GLU A 424 -7.71 62.69 19.41
C GLU A 424 -6.97 64.04 19.33
N ALA A 425 -6.10 64.23 18.35
CA ALA A 425 -5.45 65.50 18.11
C ALA A 425 -6.48 66.61 17.82
N ALA A 426 -7.48 66.33 16.99
CA ALA A 426 -8.56 67.25 16.72
C ALA A 426 -9.41 67.55 17.97
N ARG A 427 -9.69 66.58 18.82
CA ARG A 427 -10.41 66.74 20.09
C ARG A 427 -9.64 67.61 21.06
N ARG A 428 -8.31 67.38 21.23
CA ARG A 428 -7.44 68.17 22.11
C ARG A 428 -7.42 69.62 21.64
N ARG A 429 -7.26 69.84 20.34
CA ARG A 429 -7.28 71.19 19.75
C ARG A 429 -8.62 71.91 19.99
N HIS A 430 -9.74 71.22 19.80
CA HIS A 430 -11.07 71.80 20.06
C HIS A 430 -11.21 72.19 21.53
N VAL A 431 -10.80 71.32 22.46
CA VAL A 431 -10.83 71.60 23.89
C VAL A 431 -9.98 72.83 24.21
N ARG A 432 -8.75 72.87 23.69
CA ARG A 432 -7.83 74.02 23.87
C ARG A 432 -8.46 75.34 23.38
N HIS A 433 -9.01 75.28 22.16
CA HIS A 433 -9.67 76.48 21.59
C HIS A 433 -10.89 76.93 22.44
N ARG A 434 -11.66 76.00 22.95
CA ARG A 434 -12.79 76.30 23.85
C ARG A 434 -12.31 76.89 25.16
N VAL A 435 -11.23 76.40 25.77
CA VAL A 435 -10.64 76.92 26.98
C VAL A 435 -10.10 78.35 26.72
N GLU A 436 -9.39 78.58 25.63
CA GLU A 436 -8.87 79.89 25.24
C GLU A 436 -9.96 80.93 24.98
N LYS A 437 -11.11 80.48 24.43
CA LYS A 437 -12.26 81.33 24.25
C LYS A 437 -12.87 81.72 25.59
N ILE A 438 -13.08 80.77 26.50
CA ILE A 438 -13.63 80.98 27.83
C ILE A 438 -12.72 81.95 28.60
N LEU A 439 -11.41 81.73 28.56
CA LEU A 439 -10.44 82.61 29.20
C LEU A 439 -10.47 84.06 28.64
N ARG A 440 -10.56 84.21 27.32
CA ARG A 440 -10.71 85.53 26.68
C ARG A 440 -12.00 86.25 27.10
N ASP A 441 -13.12 85.54 27.08
CA ASP A 441 -14.44 86.06 27.46
C ASP A 441 -14.47 86.44 28.95
N THR A 442 -13.81 85.64 29.81
CA THR A 442 -13.72 85.89 31.25
C THR A 442 -12.80 87.09 31.53
N ARG A 443 -11.65 87.15 30.86
CA ARG A 443 -10.71 88.29 30.98
C ARG A 443 -11.41 89.57 30.58
N HIS A 444 -12.09 89.57 29.44
CA HIS A 444 -12.80 90.79 28.99
C HIS A 444 -13.88 91.22 30.01
N LYS A 445 -14.66 90.29 30.61
CA LYS A 445 -15.61 90.65 31.67
C LYS A 445 -14.96 91.20 32.91
N LEU A 446 -13.78 90.68 33.30
CA LEU A 446 -13.03 91.19 34.47
C LEU A 446 -12.41 92.52 34.17
N ASP A 447 -11.91 92.73 32.94
CA ASP A 447 -11.37 94.04 32.53
C ASP A 447 -12.47 95.13 32.54
N VAL A 448 -13.69 94.85 32.05
CA VAL A 448 -14.87 95.76 32.11
C VAL A 448 -15.22 96.08 33.55
N LEU A 449 -15.33 95.08 34.42
CA LEU A 449 -15.62 95.31 35.85
C LEU A 449 -14.52 96.11 36.55
N TYR A 450 -13.27 95.89 36.18
CA TYR A 450 -12.17 96.65 36.70
C TYR A 450 -12.27 98.12 36.28
N GLU A 451 -12.54 98.42 34.99
CA GLU A 451 -12.72 99.75 34.46
C GLU A 451 -13.94 100.48 35.09
N GLU A 452 -15.05 99.75 35.27
CA GLU A 452 -16.25 100.27 35.96
C GLU A 452 -15.93 100.68 37.41
N ASP A 453 -15.19 99.77 38.15
CA ASP A 453 -14.79 100.10 39.55
C ASP A 453 -13.74 101.26 39.61
N VAL A 454 -12.80 101.30 38.67
CA VAL A 454 -11.84 102.45 38.55
C VAL A 454 -12.62 103.74 38.36
N ASN A 455 -13.55 103.79 37.39
CA ASN A 455 -14.38 104.97 37.10
C ASN A 455 -15.28 105.37 38.29
N ALA A 456 -15.90 104.36 38.95
CA ALA A 456 -16.70 104.65 40.14
C ALA A 456 -15.90 105.21 41.31
N ARG A 457 -14.69 104.68 41.55
CA ARG A 457 -13.76 105.19 42.55
C ARG A 457 -13.27 106.59 42.22
N GLU A 458 -12.96 106.89 40.94
CA GLU A 458 -12.54 108.18 40.49
C GLU A 458 -13.68 109.21 40.58
N THR A 459 -14.89 108.78 40.14
CA THR A 459 -16.09 109.63 40.30
C THR A 459 -16.36 109.97 41.76
N PHE A 460 -16.29 108.97 42.65
CA PHE A 460 -16.38 109.23 44.10
C PHE A 460 -15.32 110.15 44.63
N ARG A 461 -14.04 109.99 44.14
CA ARG A 461 -12.89 110.86 44.53
C ARG A 461 -13.15 112.28 44.09
N VAL A 462 -13.63 112.47 42.87
CA VAL A 462 -13.88 113.81 42.31
C VAL A 462 -15.08 114.47 43.02
N GLU A 463 -16.10 113.76 43.31
CA GLU A 463 -17.30 114.35 43.92
C GLU A 463 -17.20 114.52 45.44
N GLN A 464 -16.51 113.58 46.13
CA GLN A 464 -16.55 113.54 47.58
C GLN A 464 -15.14 113.72 48.24
N GLY A 465 -14.11 113.63 47.48
CA GLY A 465 -12.70 113.62 47.98
C GLY A 465 -12.27 114.87 48.73
N ASP A 466 -12.77 116.05 48.31
CA ASP A 466 -12.50 117.33 48.97
C ASP A 466 -13.18 117.46 50.34
N PHE A 467 -14.20 116.61 50.60
CA PHE A 467 -15.02 116.69 51.85
C PHE A 467 -14.63 115.65 52.88
N LEU A 468 -13.81 114.59 52.47
CA LEU A 468 -13.50 113.47 53.34
C LEU A 468 -12.03 113.50 53.72
N PRO A 469 -11.68 113.43 55.02
CA PRO A 469 -10.28 113.28 55.43
C PRO A 469 -9.71 111.94 54.91
N SER A 470 -8.47 111.94 54.39
CA SER A 470 -7.82 110.79 53.76
C SER A 470 -7.53 109.65 54.74
N ASP A 471 -7.59 109.85 56.04
CA ASP A 471 -7.34 108.87 57.12
C ASP A 471 -8.62 108.20 57.65
N ILE A 472 -9.80 108.59 57.16
CA ILE A 472 -11.09 108.00 57.57
C ILE A 472 -11.23 106.49 57.22
N TRP A 473 -10.61 106.08 56.07
CA TRP A 473 -10.53 104.70 55.62
C TRP A 473 -9.27 104.51 54.75
N PRO A 474 -8.26 103.71 55.21
CA PRO A 474 -6.99 103.51 54.47
C PRO A 474 -7.18 102.88 53.08
N GLY A 475 -8.35 102.29 52.79
CA GLY A 475 -8.67 101.72 51.48
C GLY A 475 -9.20 102.68 50.44
N LEU A 476 -9.48 103.96 50.81
CA LEU A 476 -10.06 105.02 49.94
C LEU A 476 -9.21 105.33 48.71
N SER A 477 -7.89 105.25 48.85
CA SER A 477 -6.92 105.56 47.78
C SER A 477 -6.33 104.30 47.14
N ARG A 478 -6.77 103.09 47.53
CA ARG A 478 -6.27 101.85 46.91
C ARG A 478 -6.90 101.65 45.54
N GLU A 479 -6.09 101.19 44.61
CA GLU A 479 -6.54 100.75 43.29
C GLU A 479 -7.40 99.48 43.41
N PRO A 480 -8.36 99.27 42.49
CA PRO A 480 -9.14 98.04 42.46
C PRO A 480 -8.27 96.81 42.26
N MET A 481 -8.82 95.64 42.70
CA MET A 481 -8.13 94.35 42.55
C MET A 481 -8.06 93.96 41.09
N ARG A 482 -6.87 93.71 40.55
CA ARG A 482 -6.63 93.22 39.22
C ARG A 482 -6.40 91.71 39.31
N VAL A 483 -7.07 90.92 38.46
CA VAL A 483 -6.94 89.48 38.37
C VAL A 483 -6.11 89.12 37.13
N GLU A 484 -5.08 88.32 37.33
CA GLU A 484 -4.24 87.81 36.23
C GLU A 484 -4.30 86.30 36.17
N PHE A 485 -4.37 85.75 34.95
CA PHE A 485 -4.36 84.30 34.69
C PHE A 485 -2.98 83.88 34.24
N HIS A 486 -2.38 82.91 35.00
CA HIS A 486 -1.09 82.32 34.63
C HIS A 486 -1.33 80.89 34.08
N ARG A 487 -0.69 80.54 32.93
CA ARG A 487 -0.67 79.19 32.39
C ARG A 487 0.34 78.36 33.17
N ILE A 488 -0.12 77.26 33.81
CA ILE A 488 0.73 76.25 34.43
C ILE A 488 0.86 75.16 33.42
N SER A 489 2.09 74.89 32.89
CA SER A 489 2.34 73.73 32.02
C SER A 489 2.30 72.50 32.87
N GLY A 490 1.35 71.59 32.58
CA GLY A 490 1.29 70.25 33.17
C GLY A 490 2.55 69.47 32.74
N GLY A 491 3.32 68.95 33.70
CA GLY A 491 4.42 68.03 33.41
C GLY A 491 3.94 66.76 32.69
N PRO A 492 4.83 65.97 32.09
CA PRO A 492 4.46 64.73 31.40
C PRO A 492 3.70 63.81 32.35
N LEU A 493 2.61 63.23 31.85
CA LEU A 493 1.88 62.16 32.54
C LEU A 493 2.86 61.01 32.83
N LYS A 494 3.34 60.95 34.10
CA LYS A 494 4.14 59.80 34.56
C LYS A 494 3.23 58.56 34.61
N GLY A 495 3.53 57.62 33.77
CA GLY A 495 3.36 56.23 33.98
C GLY A 495 1.93 55.69 33.97
N VAL A 496 1.55 55.03 32.89
CA VAL A 496 0.92 53.73 32.93
C VAL A 496 1.42 53.00 31.70
N LEU A 497 2.55 52.35 31.79
CA LEU A 497 3.00 51.23 30.93
C LEU A 497 4.47 50.91 31.30
N GLU A 498 4.64 50.24 32.45
CA GLU A 498 5.78 49.36 32.76
C GLU A 498 5.46 48.64 34.07
N GLU A 499 4.58 47.61 34.00
CA GLU A 499 4.68 46.47 34.90
C GLU A 499 5.55 45.45 34.20
N ASN A 500 6.82 45.44 34.55
CA ASN A 500 7.70 44.30 34.36
C ASN A 500 7.44 43.30 35.47
N PRO A 501 7.02 42.05 35.18
CA PRO A 501 6.73 41.07 36.22
C PRO A 501 7.95 40.24 36.66
N ASP A 502 9.19 40.73 36.50
CA ASP A 502 10.38 40.01 36.97
C ASP A 502 11.27 40.94 37.79
N GLN A 503 10.93 41.13 39.10
CA GLN A 503 11.88 41.53 40.11
C GLN A 503 11.70 40.68 41.38
N ASP A 504 12.68 39.84 41.62
CA ASP A 504 12.95 39.05 42.81
C ASP A 504 13.05 39.98 44.06
N PRO A 505 12.39 39.71 45.21
CA PRO A 505 12.32 40.59 46.36
C PRO A 505 13.42 40.32 47.38
N ASP A 506 14.69 40.30 47.02
CA ASP A 506 15.75 40.15 48.05
C ASP A 506 17.05 40.88 47.68
N GLN A 507 17.05 42.24 47.67
CA GLN A 507 18.27 43.02 47.89
C GLN A 507 17.93 44.39 48.53
N GLY A 508 18.40 44.54 49.76
CA GLY A 508 18.24 45.74 50.60
C GLY A 508 19.01 46.97 50.07
N PRO A 509 18.66 48.17 50.59
CA PRO A 509 19.16 49.44 50.05
C PRO A 509 20.56 49.77 50.56
N GLU A 510 21.50 49.98 49.64
CA GLU A 510 22.76 50.67 49.92
C GLU A 510 22.63 52.21 49.81
N PRO A 511 23.30 52.96 50.68
CA PRO A 511 23.13 54.42 50.79
C PRO A 511 23.97 55.18 49.75
N GLN A 512 23.35 56.04 48.97
CA GLN A 512 24.04 56.96 48.05
C GLN A 512 24.50 58.21 48.81
N VAL A 513 25.80 58.43 48.74
CA VAL A 513 26.51 59.57 49.25
C VAL A 513 26.27 60.81 48.37
N GLU A 514 25.75 61.91 48.96
CA GLU A 514 25.70 63.23 48.37
C GLU A 514 27.13 63.81 48.19
N VAL A 515 27.51 64.08 46.96
CA VAL A 515 28.68 64.94 46.68
C VAL A 515 28.18 66.33 46.22
N ARG A 516 28.34 67.29 47.14
CA ARG A 516 28.17 68.70 46.95
C ARG A 516 29.37 69.24 46.13
N GLY A 517 29.12 69.67 44.93
CA GLY A 517 30.06 70.47 44.10
C GLY A 517 29.51 71.86 43.88
N ASN A 518 30.12 72.77 44.50
CA ASN A 518 29.89 74.20 44.43
C ASN A 518 30.74 74.80 43.29
N GLU A 519 30.12 75.45 42.27
CA GLU A 519 30.85 76.43 41.47
C GLU A 519 29.93 77.54 40.93
N THR A 520 30.29 78.73 41.23
CA THR A 520 29.82 80.03 40.86
C THR A 520 30.04 80.33 39.38
N GLY A 521 29.07 81.00 38.71
CA GLY A 521 29.20 81.53 37.35
C GLY A 521 27.99 82.35 36.92
N GLN A 522 28.19 83.60 36.73
CA GLN A 522 27.35 84.79 36.49
C GLN A 522 26.19 84.66 35.49
N PRO A 523 25.19 85.55 35.53
CA PRO A 523 23.96 85.52 34.72
C PRO A 523 24.18 86.22 33.38
N GLU A 524 23.96 85.51 32.29
CA GLU A 524 23.69 86.16 31.01
C GLU A 524 22.19 86.21 30.74
N ASN A 525 21.69 87.44 30.65
CA ASN A 525 20.35 87.77 30.19
C ASN A 525 20.12 87.31 28.74
N ASN A 526 19.18 86.45 28.54
CA ASN A 526 18.46 86.35 27.27
C ASN A 526 17.00 85.99 27.51
N PRO A 527 16.04 86.89 27.26
CA PRO A 527 14.62 86.58 27.40
C PRO A 527 14.11 85.97 26.09
N GLN A 528 14.34 84.69 25.93
CA GLN A 528 13.50 83.92 25.00
C GLN A 528 12.60 82.96 25.81
N SER A 529 11.39 83.45 26.09
CA SER A 529 10.29 82.69 26.62
C SER A 529 9.98 81.52 25.67
N SER A 530 10.66 80.41 25.85
CA SER A 530 10.19 79.15 25.29
C SER A 530 8.89 78.75 26.00
N SER A 531 7.77 79.06 25.41
CA SER A 531 6.48 78.54 25.77
C SER A 531 6.51 77.01 25.46
N SER A 532 6.89 76.19 26.44
CA SER A 532 6.75 74.74 26.38
C SER A 532 5.28 74.39 26.53
N GLY A 533 4.44 74.80 25.61
CA GLY A 533 3.08 74.35 25.46
C GLY A 533 3.06 73.19 24.47
N GLU A 534 2.33 72.12 24.78
CA GLU A 534 2.02 71.03 23.83
C GLU A 534 1.71 71.65 22.45
N VAL A 535 2.57 71.39 21.45
CA VAL A 535 2.33 71.83 20.08
C VAL A 535 1.27 70.86 19.46
N LEU A 536 0.03 71.32 19.41
CA LEU A 536 -1.05 70.57 18.79
C LEU A 536 -1.02 70.78 17.27
N PRO A 537 -1.02 69.67 16.48
CA PRO A 537 -0.97 69.77 15.01
C PRO A 537 -2.22 70.42 14.43
N ASP A 538 -2.03 71.22 13.36
CA ASP A 538 -3.12 71.81 12.60
C ASP A 538 -3.63 70.81 11.55
N LEU A 539 -4.82 70.22 11.82
CA LEU A 539 -5.42 69.19 10.97
C LEU A 539 -6.58 69.75 10.15
N PRO A 540 -6.64 69.51 8.83
CA PRO A 540 -7.80 69.84 8.00
C PRO A 540 -9.05 69.13 8.47
N LYS A 541 -10.18 69.83 8.49
CA LYS A 541 -11.49 69.21 8.88
C LYS A 541 -11.85 68.00 8.03
N THR A 542 -11.51 68.02 6.73
CA THR A 542 -11.75 66.92 5.80
C THR A 542 -10.99 65.65 6.20
N LEU A 543 -9.77 65.76 6.72
CA LEU A 543 -8.97 64.64 7.20
C LEU A 543 -9.63 63.98 8.44
N VAL A 544 -10.12 64.80 9.39
CA VAL A 544 -10.76 64.34 10.60
C VAL A 544 -12.09 63.66 10.27
N GLU A 545 -12.88 64.22 9.33
CA GLU A 545 -14.15 63.61 8.87
C GLU A 545 -13.90 62.27 8.16
N GLN A 546 -12.82 62.16 7.34
CA GLN A 546 -12.44 60.92 6.68
C GLN A 546 -12.01 59.83 7.69
N ALA A 547 -11.21 60.19 8.70
CA ALA A 547 -10.80 59.25 9.77
C ALA A 547 -12.00 58.75 10.55
N LEU A 548 -12.91 59.65 10.90
CA LEU A 548 -14.15 59.31 11.61
C LEU A 548 -15.08 58.41 10.78
N ALA A 549 -15.18 58.63 9.47
CA ALA A 549 -15.97 57.80 8.56
C ALA A 549 -15.36 56.40 8.42
N ARG A 550 -14.01 56.29 8.33
CA ARG A 550 -13.32 54.99 8.26
C ARG A 550 -13.56 54.13 9.50
N LEU A 551 -13.38 54.71 10.70
CA LEU A 551 -13.66 54.01 11.97
C LEU A 551 -15.11 53.61 12.14
N LYS A 552 -16.07 54.45 11.75
CA LYS A 552 -17.52 54.13 11.80
C LYS A 552 -17.88 53.00 10.84
N ASN A 553 -17.37 53.03 9.61
CA ASN A 553 -17.62 51.99 8.64
C ASN A 553 -17.05 50.63 9.11
N LYS A 554 -15.85 50.62 9.71
CA LYS A 554 -15.25 49.42 10.27
C LYS A 554 -16.06 48.84 11.44
N SER A 555 -16.49 49.70 12.37
CA SER A 555 -17.36 49.29 13.49
C SER A 555 -18.67 48.67 13.00
N ARG A 556 -19.25 49.22 11.94
CA ARG A 556 -20.48 48.71 11.34
C ARG A 556 -20.26 47.34 10.69
N ASN A 557 -19.17 47.16 9.94
CA ASN A 557 -18.79 45.88 9.32
C ASN A 557 -18.50 44.79 10.36
N MET A 558 -17.89 45.16 11.51
CA MET A 558 -17.66 44.20 12.60
C MET A 558 -18.97 43.71 13.24
N LEU A 559 -20.00 44.58 13.39
CA LEU A 559 -21.30 44.18 13.91
C LEU A 559 -22.07 43.27 12.94
N GLU A 560 -22.00 43.54 11.64
CA GLU A 560 -22.61 42.70 10.60
C GLU A 560 -21.99 41.30 10.49
N HIS A 561 -20.69 41.14 10.85
CA HIS A 561 -20.01 39.83 10.89
C HIS A 561 -20.19 39.05 12.19
N GLN A 562 -20.73 39.63 13.25
CA GLN A 562 -21.08 38.95 14.50
C GLN A 562 -22.51 38.37 14.51
N GLU A 563 -23.34 38.76 13.56
CA GLU A 563 -24.73 38.28 13.45
C GLU A 563 -24.91 37.13 12.42
N VAL A 564 -23.85 36.67 11.77
CA VAL A 564 -23.82 35.51 10.87
C VAL A 564 -23.00 34.37 11.49
#